data_eeeb328674105affaf80ee5ddb57efb4
#
_entry.id   eeeb328674105affaf80ee5ddb57efb4
#
_cell.length_a   1.000
_cell.length_b   1.000
_cell.length_c   1.000
_cell.angle_alpha   90.00
_cell.angle_beta   90.00
_cell.angle_gamma   90.00
#
_symmetry.space_group_name_H-M   'P 1'
#
loop_
_entity.id
_entity.type
_entity.pdbx_description
1 polymer ?
#
loop_
_entity_poly.entity_id
_entity_poly.type
_entity_poly.pdbx_seq_one_letter_code
_entity_poly.pdbx_strand_id
1 'polypeptide(L)'
;MIFETHAHYDDPAFDEDRESLLLKLQEEGITRVVNVAASLKGCRDSLDLAKKYDFIYASIGVHPSDTGELTDDDLAFMEKICREEALQQGGKVVAVGEIGLDYYWDEPDREIQKKWFEAQMEMARRTHLPLIIHSRDAAKDTVDLMQAHH
;
A
#
# COMPACT_ATOMS: atom_id res chain seq x y z
N MET A 1 -20.28 -12.59 -5.36
CA MET A 1 -19.13 -11.78 -5.83
C MET A 1 -18.69 -10.89 -4.68
N ILE A 2 -17.44 -11.02 -4.23
CA ILE A 2 -16.83 -10.21 -3.18
C ILE A 2 -15.60 -9.53 -3.76
N PHE A 3 -15.41 -8.25 -3.44
CA PHE A 3 -14.19 -7.50 -3.70
C PHE A 3 -13.50 -7.24 -2.36
N GLU A 4 -12.38 -7.92 -2.11
CA GLU A 4 -11.53 -7.67 -0.94
C GLU A 4 -10.62 -6.50 -1.25
N THR A 5 -10.83 -5.38 -0.57
CA THR A 5 -10.12 -4.13 -0.86
C THR A 5 -8.87 -3.92 -0.02
N HIS A 6 -8.61 -4.77 0.99
CA HIS A 6 -7.47 -4.62 1.87
C HIS A 6 -7.02 -5.97 2.46
N ALA A 7 -6.00 -6.55 1.87
CA ALA A 7 -5.38 -7.79 2.32
C ALA A 7 -3.85 -7.72 2.26
N HIS A 8 -3.18 -8.54 3.05
CA HIS A 8 -1.72 -8.66 3.13
C HIS A 8 -1.30 -10.11 2.89
N TYR A 9 -1.65 -10.67 1.73
CA TYR A 9 -1.29 -12.06 1.40
C TYR A 9 0.20 -12.25 1.08
N ASP A 10 0.98 -11.18 1.03
CA ASP A 10 2.44 -11.21 1.00
C ASP A 10 3.08 -11.51 2.36
N ASP A 11 2.31 -11.44 3.46
CA ASP A 11 2.83 -11.71 4.81
C ASP A 11 3.41 -13.13 4.91
N PRO A 12 4.59 -13.31 5.55
CA PRO A 12 5.22 -14.62 5.76
C PRO A 12 4.33 -15.66 6.46
N ALA A 13 3.32 -15.22 7.21
CA ALA A 13 2.33 -16.13 7.82
C ALA A 13 1.61 -17.01 6.78
N PHE A 14 1.57 -16.60 5.51
CA PHE A 14 0.94 -17.35 4.42
C PHE A 14 1.94 -18.18 3.57
N ASP A 15 3.24 -18.18 3.88
CA ASP A 15 4.26 -18.79 3.02
C ASP A 15 3.99 -20.27 2.73
N GLU A 16 3.47 -21.01 3.71
CA GLU A 16 3.23 -22.45 3.58
C GLU A 16 2.01 -22.79 2.70
N ASP A 17 0.97 -21.94 2.69
CA ASP A 17 -0.31 -22.26 2.07
C ASP A 17 -0.86 -21.17 1.15
N ARG A 18 -0.14 -20.07 0.94
CA ARG A 18 -0.56 -18.91 0.14
C ARG A 18 -1.20 -19.28 -1.18
N GLU A 19 -0.59 -20.17 -1.95
CA GLU A 19 -1.09 -20.55 -3.26
C GLU A 19 -2.44 -21.26 -3.18
N SER A 20 -2.56 -22.24 -2.29
CA SER A 20 -3.81 -22.97 -2.07
C SER A 20 -4.91 -22.09 -1.51
N LEU A 21 -4.56 -21.16 -0.61
CA LEU A 21 -5.48 -20.17 -0.07
C LEU A 21 -6.02 -19.25 -1.15
N LEU A 22 -5.16 -18.67 -1.98
CA LEU A 22 -5.57 -17.75 -3.05
C LEU A 22 -6.48 -18.42 -4.10
N LEU A 23 -6.22 -19.68 -4.45
CA LEU A 23 -7.10 -20.45 -5.34
C LEU A 23 -8.48 -20.66 -4.69
N LYS A 24 -8.50 -21.01 -3.41
CA LYS A 24 -9.75 -21.20 -2.66
C LYS A 24 -10.57 -19.93 -2.55
N LEU A 25 -9.95 -18.76 -2.43
CA LEU A 25 -10.67 -17.48 -2.39
C LEU A 25 -11.55 -17.29 -3.64
N GLN A 26 -11.04 -17.65 -4.81
CA GLN A 26 -11.81 -17.54 -6.05
C GLN A 26 -13.00 -18.52 -6.07
N GLU A 27 -12.81 -19.76 -5.59
CA GLU A 27 -13.88 -20.76 -5.46
C GLU A 27 -14.99 -20.28 -4.53
N GLU A 28 -14.65 -19.57 -3.44
CA GLU A 28 -15.58 -18.99 -2.47
C GLU A 28 -16.21 -17.67 -2.94
N GLY A 29 -15.92 -17.22 -4.16
CA GLY A 29 -16.57 -16.07 -4.78
C GLY A 29 -15.89 -14.72 -4.55
N ILE A 30 -14.64 -14.70 -4.06
CA ILE A 30 -13.80 -13.51 -4.03
C ILE A 30 -13.20 -13.31 -5.42
N THR A 31 -13.66 -12.29 -6.12
CA THR A 31 -13.34 -12.09 -7.54
C THR A 31 -12.28 -11.03 -7.80
N ARG A 32 -11.99 -10.23 -6.81
CA ARG A 32 -10.95 -9.17 -6.84
C ARG A 32 -10.34 -9.04 -5.45
N VAL A 33 -9.03 -8.82 -5.42
CA VAL A 33 -8.28 -8.54 -4.18
C VAL A 33 -7.34 -7.38 -4.46
N VAL A 34 -7.24 -6.43 -3.53
CA VAL A 34 -6.12 -5.50 -3.45
C VAL A 34 -5.19 -6.00 -2.35
N ASN A 35 -4.01 -6.49 -2.73
CA ASN A 35 -2.94 -6.78 -1.79
C ASN A 35 -2.21 -5.48 -1.46
N VAL A 36 -2.23 -5.11 -0.20
CA VAL A 36 -1.82 -3.78 0.26
C VAL A 36 -0.40 -3.84 0.81
N ALA A 37 0.51 -3.12 0.18
CA ALA A 37 1.89 -3.03 0.67
C ALA A 37 1.96 -2.21 1.97
N ALA A 38 2.83 -2.63 2.88
CA ALA A 38 3.12 -1.93 4.13
C ALA A 38 4.62 -1.59 4.30
N SER A 39 5.50 -2.10 3.44
CA SER A 39 6.94 -1.90 3.47
C SER A 39 7.53 -1.88 2.05
N LEU A 40 8.79 -1.48 1.90
CA LEU A 40 9.48 -1.56 0.60
C LEU A 40 9.55 -2.99 0.04
N LYS A 41 9.73 -3.98 0.91
CA LYS A 41 9.65 -5.37 0.52
C LYS A 41 8.22 -5.72 0.09
N GLY A 42 7.23 -5.32 0.89
CA GLY A 42 5.81 -5.53 0.59
C GLY A 42 5.38 -4.91 -0.72
N CYS A 43 5.96 -3.77 -1.15
CA CYS A 43 5.70 -3.18 -2.47
C CYS A 43 6.08 -4.14 -3.62
N ARG A 44 7.24 -4.81 -3.51
CA ARG A 44 7.69 -5.79 -4.51
C ARG A 44 6.84 -7.05 -4.47
N ASP A 45 6.65 -7.61 -3.28
CA ASP A 45 5.90 -8.86 -3.08
C ASP A 45 4.43 -8.72 -3.52
N SER A 46 3.78 -7.59 -3.20
CA SER A 46 2.41 -7.29 -3.62
C SER A 46 2.29 -7.18 -5.15
N LEU A 47 3.27 -6.53 -5.78
CA LEU A 47 3.30 -6.43 -7.24
C LEU A 47 3.54 -7.80 -7.90
N ASP A 48 4.42 -8.63 -7.35
CA ASP A 48 4.69 -9.98 -7.84
C ASP A 48 3.44 -10.88 -7.73
N LEU A 49 2.72 -10.81 -6.60
CA LEU A 49 1.43 -11.49 -6.45
C LEU A 49 0.40 -11.00 -7.48
N ALA A 50 0.29 -9.70 -7.66
CA ALA A 50 -0.63 -9.11 -8.62
C ALA A 50 -0.32 -9.50 -10.07
N LYS A 51 0.96 -9.66 -10.43
CA LYS A 51 1.39 -10.15 -11.74
C LYS A 51 1.16 -11.65 -11.92
N LYS A 52 1.24 -12.44 -10.84
CA LYS A 52 1.03 -13.89 -10.87
C LYS A 52 -0.45 -14.27 -10.98
N TYR A 53 -1.36 -13.48 -10.38
CA TYR A 53 -2.78 -13.81 -10.28
C TYR A 53 -3.66 -12.72 -10.89
N ASP A 54 -4.48 -13.05 -11.86
CA ASP A 54 -5.30 -12.09 -12.62
C ASP A 54 -6.29 -11.31 -11.75
N PHE A 55 -6.80 -11.92 -10.68
CA PHE A 55 -7.76 -11.30 -9.77
C PHE A 55 -7.14 -10.45 -8.66
N ILE A 56 -5.80 -10.46 -8.53
CA ILE A 56 -5.06 -9.67 -7.55
C ILE A 56 -4.55 -8.38 -8.18
N TYR A 57 -4.67 -7.29 -7.45
CA TYR A 57 -4.12 -5.97 -7.69
C TYR A 57 -3.23 -5.58 -6.53
N ALA A 58 -2.33 -4.62 -6.74
CA ALA A 58 -1.40 -4.14 -5.70
C ALA A 58 -1.65 -2.68 -5.36
N SER A 59 -1.37 -2.29 -4.13
CA SER A 59 -1.03 -0.92 -3.80
C SER A 59 0.47 -0.81 -3.49
N ILE A 60 1.00 0.40 -3.58
CA ILE A 60 2.42 0.70 -3.35
C ILE A 60 2.51 1.80 -2.29
N GLY A 61 3.15 1.49 -1.18
CA GLY A 61 3.30 2.43 -0.07
C GLY A 61 4.01 1.80 1.11
N VAL A 62 4.39 2.64 2.07
CA VAL A 62 5.06 2.23 3.29
C VAL A 62 4.25 2.74 4.49
N HIS A 63 3.85 1.79 5.33
CA HIS A 63 3.10 2.00 6.56
C HIS A 63 3.89 2.91 7.52
N PRO A 64 3.23 3.77 8.31
CA PRO A 64 3.91 4.68 9.23
C PRO A 64 4.95 4.02 10.13
N SER A 65 4.72 2.78 10.61
CA SER A 65 5.69 2.06 11.46
C SER A 65 7.01 1.72 10.74
N ASP A 66 7.03 1.65 9.41
CA ASP A 66 8.18 1.24 8.61
C ASP A 66 8.89 2.43 7.93
N THR A 67 8.49 3.66 8.27
CA THR A 67 9.04 4.86 7.62
C THR A 67 10.39 5.33 8.17
N GLY A 68 10.86 4.75 9.29
CA GLY A 68 12.07 5.20 9.99
C GLY A 68 13.34 5.21 9.15
N GLU A 69 13.48 4.23 8.26
CA GLU A 69 14.65 4.05 7.40
C GLU A 69 14.42 4.49 5.93
N LEU A 70 13.23 5.04 5.62
CA LEU A 70 12.90 5.49 4.27
C LEU A 70 13.82 6.60 3.79
N THR A 71 14.18 6.53 2.51
CA THR A 71 14.99 7.52 1.80
C THR A 71 14.24 8.13 0.61
N ASP A 72 14.76 9.23 0.07
CA ASP A 72 14.23 9.83 -1.15
C ASP A 72 14.40 8.91 -2.37
N ASP A 73 15.43 8.07 -2.39
CA ASP A 73 15.64 7.07 -3.44
C ASP A 73 14.56 5.97 -3.38
N ASP A 74 14.13 5.57 -2.17
CA ASP A 74 13.02 4.63 -2.00
C ASP A 74 11.69 5.23 -2.48
N LEU A 75 11.45 6.51 -2.19
CA LEU A 75 10.28 7.21 -2.70
C LEU A 75 10.29 7.28 -4.24
N ALA A 76 11.44 7.59 -4.84
CA ALA A 76 11.59 7.62 -6.29
C ALA A 76 11.38 6.23 -6.91
N PHE A 77 11.85 5.16 -6.26
CA PHE A 77 11.60 3.78 -6.67
C PHE A 77 10.11 3.43 -6.64
N MET A 78 9.40 3.77 -5.56
CA MET A 78 7.95 3.56 -5.46
C MET A 78 7.19 4.36 -6.52
N GLU A 79 7.57 5.62 -6.75
CA GLU A 79 6.94 6.46 -7.78
C GLU A 79 7.13 5.86 -9.18
N LYS A 80 8.31 5.32 -9.48
CA LYS A 80 8.58 4.63 -10.74
C LYS A 80 7.63 3.44 -10.93
N ILE A 81 7.47 2.59 -9.91
CA ILE A 81 6.52 1.47 -9.96
C ILE A 81 5.09 1.98 -10.21
N CYS A 82 4.66 3.01 -9.49
CA CYS A 82 3.33 3.58 -9.66
C CYS A 82 3.09 4.10 -11.08
N ARG A 83 4.11 4.67 -11.74
CA ARG A 83 3.99 5.16 -13.12
C ARG A 83 3.97 4.05 -14.16
N GLU A 84 4.82 3.04 -13.98
CA GLU A 84 5.00 1.96 -14.97
C GLU A 84 3.92 0.89 -14.86
N GLU A 85 3.45 0.61 -13.65
CA GLU A 85 2.56 -0.51 -13.33
C GLU A 85 1.13 -0.08 -12.95
N ALA A 86 0.79 1.22 -13.11
CA ALA A 86 -0.57 1.66 -12.86
C ALA A 86 -1.58 0.95 -13.77
N LEU A 87 -2.77 0.67 -13.26
CA LEU A 87 -3.83 -0.03 -13.99
C LEU A 87 -4.19 0.69 -15.30
N GLN A 88 -4.22 2.02 -15.30
CA GLN A 88 -4.47 2.83 -16.50
C GLN A 88 -3.37 2.69 -17.57
N GLN A 89 -2.21 2.15 -17.22
CA GLN A 89 -1.11 1.82 -18.14
C GLN A 89 -1.12 0.32 -18.52
N GLY A 90 -2.16 -0.41 -18.13
CA GLY A 90 -2.26 -1.86 -18.34
C GLY A 90 -1.54 -2.71 -17.29
N GLY A 91 -1.03 -2.10 -16.22
CA GLY A 91 -0.41 -2.78 -15.08
C GLY A 91 -1.41 -3.21 -14.01
N LYS A 92 -0.92 -3.42 -12.81
CA LYS A 92 -1.68 -4.00 -11.68
C LYS A 92 -1.75 -3.10 -10.46
N VAL A 93 -1.10 -1.94 -10.45
CA VAL A 93 -1.11 -0.99 -9.32
C VAL A 93 -2.36 -0.13 -9.38
N VAL A 94 -3.14 -0.13 -8.31
CA VAL A 94 -4.44 0.56 -8.23
C VAL A 94 -4.48 1.69 -7.20
N ALA A 95 -3.52 1.77 -6.29
CA ALA A 95 -3.49 2.79 -5.23
C ALA A 95 -2.07 3.04 -4.71
N VAL A 96 -1.87 4.16 -4.04
CA VAL A 96 -0.75 4.39 -3.14
C VAL A 96 -1.22 4.09 -1.71
N GLY A 97 -0.53 3.20 -1.05
CA GLY A 97 -0.84 2.77 0.31
C GLY A 97 -0.32 1.34 0.62
N GLU A 98 -0.36 1.00 1.87
CA GLU A 98 -0.92 1.69 3.02
C GLU A 98 0.02 2.77 3.54
N ILE A 99 -0.46 4.00 3.68
CA ILE A 99 0.31 5.16 4.15
C ILE A 99 -0.48 5.87 5.25
N GLY A 100 0.15 6.69 6.07
CA GLY A 100 -0.58 7.45 7.08
C GLY A 100 0.18 7.66 8.37
N LEU A 101 -0.56 7.61 9.49
CA LEU A 101 -0.03 7.88 10.84
C LEU A 101 -0.49 6.80 11.83
N ASP A 102 0.46 6.34 12.67
CA ASP A 102 0.20 5.42 13.79
C ASP A 102 0.84 5.97 15.07
N TYR A 103 0.03 6.52 15.94
CA TYR A 103 0.49 7.07 17.22
C TYR A 103 0.30 6.10 18.39
N TYR A 104 -0.22 4.91 18.14
CA TYR A 104 -0.37 3.88 19.16
C TYR A 104 1.01 3.36 19.61
N TRP A 105 1.87 3.02 18.64
CA TRP A 105 3.23 2.58 18.92
C TRP A 105 4.19 3.75 19.09
N ASP A 106 3.86 4.90 18.45
CA ASP A 106 4.63 6.15 18.47
C ASP A 106 6.10 5.97 18.00
N GLU A 107 6.29 5.03 17.08
CA GLU A 107 7.58 4.69 16.44
C GLU A 107 7.35 4.45 14.95
N PRO A 108 8.20 5.04 14.07
CA PRO A 108 9.18 6.09 14.36
C PRO A 108 8.52 7.39 14.87
N ASP A 109 9.35 8.39 15.22
CA ASP A 109 8.89 9.71 15.66
C ASP A 109 7.79 10.28 14.75
N ARG A 110 6.80 10.97 15.34
CA ARG A 110 5.62 11.50 14.62
C ARG A 110 5.99 12.42 13.48
N GLU A 111 7.05 13.22 13.61
CA GLU A 111 7.48 14.12 12.54
C GLU A 111 8.07 13.34 11.35
N ILE A 112 8.70 12.20 11.59
CA ILE A 112 9.15 11.28 10.54
C ILE A 112 7.94 10.67 9.84
N GLN A 113 6.94 10.18 10.60
CA GLN A 113 5.71 9.65 10.04
C GLN A 113 4.98 10.68 9.17
N LYS A 114 4.82 11.92 9.66
CA LYS A 114 4.18 13.03 8.93
C LYS A 114 4.92 13.34 7.64
N LYS A 115 6.25 13.52 7.71
CA LYS A 115 7.09 13.77 6.53
C LYS A 115 6.83 12.74 5.42
N TRP A 116 6.84 11.47 5.77
CA TRP A 116 6.67 10.41 4.78
C TRP A 116 5.21 10.21 4.35
N PHE A 117 4.25 10.53 5.20
CA PHE A 117 2.84 10.57 4.81
C PHE A 117 2.62 11.65 3.74
N GLU A 118 3.11 12.87 3.96
CA GLU A 118 3.04 13.97 2.99
C GLU A 118 3.75 13.62 1.67
N ALA A 119 4.97 13.08 1.76
CA ALA A 119 5.74 12.70 0.57
C ALA A 119 5.01 11.64 -0.28
N GLN A 120 4.39 10.66 0.35
CA GLN A 120 3.64 9.60 -0.35
C GLN A 120 2.28 10.10 -0.86
N MET A 121 1.60 11.03 -0.18
CA MET A 121 0.42 11.71 -0.73
C MET A 121 0.77 12.51 -2.00
N GLU A 122 1.89 13.22 -1.98
CA GLU A 122 2.36 13.96 -3.14
C GLU A 122 2.76 13.03 -4.30
N MET A 123 3.35 11.87 -4.01
CA MET A 123 3.60 10.82 -5.00
C MET A 123 2.29 10.33 -5.63
N ALA A 124 1.25 10.10 -4.83
CA ALA A 124 -0.06 9.68 -5.33
C ALA A 124 -0.68 10.75 -6.25
N ARG A 125 -0.58 12.02 -5.88
CA ARG A 125 -1.03 13.14 -6.71
C ARG A 125 -0.32 13.17 -8.06
N ARG A 126 1.00 13.00 -8.08
CA ARG A 126 1.80 12.97 -9.32
C ARG A 126 1.54 11.75 -10.20
N THR A 127 1.11 10.64 -9.62
CA THR A 127 0.81 9.39 -10.33
C THR A 127 -0.67 9.20 -10.62
N HIS A 128 -1.52 10.12 -10.15
CA HIS A 128 -3.00 10.07 -10.28
C HIS A 128 -3.61 8.78 -9.72
N LEU A 129 -3.05 8.26 -8.63
CA LEU A 129 -3.55 7.09 -7.92
C LEU A 129 -4.32 7.49 -6.65
N PRO A 130 -5.39 6.79 -6.30
CA PRO A 130 -6.08 6.98 -5.03
C PRO A 130 -5.19 6.53 -3.85
N LEU A 131 -5.59 6.93 -2.64
CA LEU A 131 -4.89 6.61 -1.40
C LEU A 131 -5.58 5.50 -0.62
N ILE A 132 -4.78 4.64 0.03
CA ILE A 132 -5.21 3.76 1.13
C ILE A 132 -4.53 4.27 2.39
N ILE A 133 -5.34 4.77 3.34
CA ILE A 133 -4.85 5.51 4.50
C ILE A 133 -5.03 4.72 5.79
N HIS A 134 -3.92 4.57 6.53
CA HIS A 134 -3.88 4.12 7.90
C HIS A 134 -3.96 5.31 8.86
N SER A 135 -4.80 5.22 9.88
CA SER A 135 -4.87 6.22 10.94
C SER A 135 -5.21 5.56 12.27
N ARG A 136 -4.24 5.48 13.17
CA ARG A 136 -4.41 4.92 14.50
C ARG A 136 -3.96 5.91 15.56
N ASP A 137 -4.90 6.31 16.43
CA ASP A 137 -4.69 7.35 17.45
C ASP A 137 -4.17 8.69 16.92
N ALA A 138 -4.37 8.95 15.61
CA ALA A 138 -3.82 10.08 14.87
C ALA A 138 -4.87 10.86 14.04
N ALA A 139 -6.16 10.67 14.31
CA ALA A 139 -7.25 11.16 13.46
C ALA A 139 -7.16 12.65 13.12
N LYS A 140 -6.82 13.50 14.11
CA LYS A 140 -6.72 14.95 13.88
C LYS A 140 -5.60 15.28 12.87
N ASP A 141 -4.39 14.81 13.13
CA ASP A 141 -3.23 15.11 12.28
C ASP A 141 -3.41 14.49 10.87
N THR A 142 -4.02 13.29 10.78
CA THR A 142 -4.36 12.67 9.51
C THR A 142 -5.27 13.57 8.67
N VAL A 143 -6.36 14.07 9.26
CA VAL A 143 -7.31 14.95 8.56
C VAL A 143 -6.67 16.28 8.20
N ASP A 144 -5.92 16.90 9.11
CA ASP A 144 -5.26 18.19 8.89
C ASP A 144 -4.27 18.10 7.70
N LEU A 145 -3.44 17.04 7.65
CA LEU A 145 -2.51 16.82 6.55
C LEU A 145 -3.22 16.55 5.22
N MET A 146 -4.26 15.71 5.23
CA MET A 146 -5.05 15.46 4.02
C MET A 146 -5.69 16.74 3.47
N GLN A 147 -6.20 17.62 4.34
CA GLN A 147 -6.77 18.90 3.94
C GLN A 147 -5.72 19.87 3.38
N ALA A 148 -4.51 19.85 3.92
CA ALA A 148 -3.41 20.68 3.44
C ALA A 148 -2.89 20.26 2.06
N HIS A 149 -3.05 18.98 1.71
CA HIS A 149 -2.58 18.38 0.44
C HIS A 149 -3.71 18.07 -0.56
N HIS A 150 -4.90 18.64 -0.36
CA HIS A 150 -6.06 18.44 -1.23
C HIS A 150 -5.92 19.16 -2.58
#